data_93450280f2ac06dc1cea639185a2961f
#
_entry.id   93450280f2ac06dc1cea639185a2961f
#
_cell.length_a   1.000
_cell.length_b   1.000
_cell.length_c   1.000
_cell.angle_alpha   90.00
_cell.angle_beta   90.00
_cell.angle_gamma   90.00
#
_symmetry.space_group_name_H-M   'P 1'
#
loop_
_entity.id
_entity.type
_entity.pdbx_description
1 polymer ?
#
loop_
_entity_poly.entity_id
_entity_poly.type
_entity_poly.pdbx_seq_one_letter_code
_entity_poly.pdbx_strand_id
1 'polypeptide(L)'
;GIGVVFLRLPWSFIETEKGVFNWEIIDSPAQRWIEKGKQVALCISATENWTQQGTPQWVFDEGAKYYEADGYKEVDYDDPVYRKAVDHFVKHLAARYDGNPRMAYIAIGHFGMWGEGHTEISTPIHGKKWGDKTKKRIIDIYRKHFKHTQLILSDDYAGHDDRVAHAPITDYAFRQGISLWDCSILVQPHPRHWYHAEMAQQFWPTMPVVLEHEHYQGSVGRGAWDKELLLQSIEDYHASYMSIHCWPRLVLNENRDV
;
A
#
# COMPACT_ATOMS: atom_id res chain seq x y z
N GLY A 1 8.10 -1.90 -21.44
CA GLY A 1 7.12 -0.82 -21.34
C GLY A 1 6.21 -1.00 -20.11
N ILE A 2 5.48 0.05 -19.71
CA ILE A 2 4.56 -0.01 -18.56
C ILE A 2 3.40 -0.99 -18.85
N GLY A 3 3.19 -1.97 -17.97
CA GLY A 3 2.09 -2.93 -18.05
C GLY A 3 0.92 -2.58 -17.13
N VAL A 4 1.22 -2.05 -15.95
CA VAL A 4 0.26 -1.69 -14.90
C VAL A 4 0.47 -0.25 -14.46
N VAL A 5 -0.61 0.44 -14.15
CA VAL A 5 -0.58 1.78 -13.53
C VAL A 5 -1.13 1.68 -12.12
N PHE A 6 -0.34 2.09 -11.14
CA PHE A 6 -0.71 2.08 -9.73
C PHE A 6 -1.31 3.43 -9.32
N LEU A 7 -2.58 3.45 -8.96
CA LEU A 7 -3.29 4.64 -8.48
C LEU A 7 -3.39 4.57 -6.96
N ARG A 8 -2.82 5.58 -6.28
CA ARG A 8 -2.85 5.73 -4.82
C ARG A 8 -3.64 6.99 -4.48
N LEU A 9 -4.66 6.85 -3.64
CA LEU A 9 -5.60 7.93 -3.32
C LEU A 9 -6.02 7.87 -1.85
N PRO A 10 -6.20 9.04 -1.19
CA PRO A 10 -6.83 9.09 0.12
C PRO A 10 -8.30 8.69 0.03
N TRP A 11 -8.78 7.95 1.01
CA TRP A 11 -10.20 7.60 1.11
C TRP A 11 -11.12 8.83 1.13
N SER A 12 -10.71 9.90 1.82
CA SER A 12 -11.47 11.15 1.92
C SER A 12 -11.81 11.81 0.57
N PHE A 13 -11.05 11.51 -0.48
CA PHE A 13 -11.33 12.04 -1.83
C PHE A 13 -12.41 11.25 -2.57
N ILE A 14 -12.61 9.99 -2.15
CA ILE A 14 -13.53 9.06 -2.81
C ILE A 14 -14.91 9.07 -2.14
N GLU A 15 -14.97 9.01 -0.81
CA GLU A 15 -16.22 9.02 -0.04
C GLU A 15 -16.28 10.30 0.81
N THR A 16 -16.63 11.41 0.18
CA THR A 16 -16.67 12.75 0.81
C THR A 16 -17.77 12.88 1.86
N GLU A 17 -18.86 12.17 1.68
CA GLU A 17 -19.96 12.03 2.63
C GLU A 17 -20.32 10.55 2.72
N LYS A 18 -20.87 10.10 3.83
CA LYS A 18 -21.19 8.70 4.05
C LYS A 18 -22.09 8.11 2.96
N GLY A 19 -21.58 7.14 2.23
CA GLY A 19 -22.30 6.48 1.13
C GLY A 19 -22.36 7.29 -0.17
N VAL A 20 -21.71 8.44 -0.24
CA VAL A 20 -21.60 9.27 -1.44
C VAL A 20 -20.20 9.12 -2.01
N PHE A 21 -20.09 8.39 -3.14
CA PHE A 21 -18.79 8.02 -3.72
C PHE A 21 -18.51 8.80 -5.00
N ASN A 22 -17.36 9.48 -5.03
CA ASN A 22 -16.78 10.08 -6.23
C ASN A 22 -15.85 9.08 -6.93
N TRP A 23 -16.43 8.07 -7.59
CA TRP A 23 -15.64 7.06 -8.31
C TRP A 23 -14.90 7.62 -9.53
N GLU A 24 -15.33 8.75 -10.09
CA GLU A 24 -14.69 9.37 -11.24
C GLU A 24 -13.20 9.68 -11.01
N ILE A 25 -12.82 9.95 -9.76
CA ILE A 25 -11.41 10.21 -9.42
C ILE A 25 -10.51 8.97 -9.64
N ILE A 26 -11.09 7.78 -9.64
CA ILE A 26 -10.42 6.52 -9.99
C ILE A 26 -10.69 6.17 -11.44
N ASP A 27 -11.96 6.16 -11.85
CA ASP A 27 -12.39 5.62 -13.15
C ASP A 27 -11.85 6.42 -14.33
N SER A 28 -11.84 7.75 -14.25
CA SER A 28 -11.35 8.59 -15.33
C SER A 28 -9.86 8.39 -15.64
N PRO A 29 -8.92 8.41 -14.67
CA PRO A 29 -7.53 8.08 -14.96
C PRO A 29 -7.36 6.60 -15.32
N ALA A 30 -8.08 5.67 -14.69
CA ALA A 30 -8.01 4.24 -15.00
C ALA A 30 -8.39 3.98 -16.46
N GLN A 31 -9.51 4.52 -16.92
CA GLN A 31 -10.01 4.31 -18.29
C GLN A 31 -9.00 4.76 -19.35
N ARG A 32 -8.32 5.89 -19.15
CA ARG A 32 -7.28 6.38 -20.08
C ARG A 32 -6.13 5.39 -20.28
N TRP A 33 -5.80 4.61 -19.23
CA TRP A 33 -4.75 3.60 -19.31
C TRP A 33 -5.26 2.26 -19.83
N ILE A 34 -6.48 1.90 -19.47
CA ILE A 34 -7.16 0.69 -19.97
C ILE A 34 -7.32 0.75 -21.50
N GLU A 35 -7.69 1.91 -22.05
CA GLU A 35 -7.78 2.15 -23.50
C GLU A 35 -6.43 1.97 -24.22
N LYS A 36 -5.32 2.15 -23.49
CA LYS A 36 -3.96 1.90 -23.99
C LYS A 36 -3.50 0.45 -23.74
N GLY A 37 -4.42 -0.44 -23.38
CA GLY A 37 -4.13 -1.85 -23.13
C GLY A 37 -3.40 -2.15 -21.81
N LYS A 38 -3.44 -1.20 -20.84
CA LYS A 38 -2.81 -1.38 -19.52
C LYS A 38 -3.81 -1.93 -18.51
N GLN A 39 -3.28 -2.55 -17.45
CA GLN A 39 -4.05 -2.83 -16.24
C GLN A 39 -3.86 -1.70 -15.23
N VAL A 40 -4.71 -1.69 -14.22
CA VAL A 40 -4.67 -0.72 -13.12
C VAL A 40 -4.56 -1.47 -11.80
N ALA A 41 -3.82 -0.93 -10.87
CA ALA A 41 -3.78 -1.37 -9.48
C ALA A 41 -4.18 -0.19 -8.58
N LEU A 42 -4.75 -0.49 -7.41
CA LEU A 42 -5.24 0.54 -6.50
C LEU A 42 -4.68 0.36 -5.09
N CYS A 43 -4.36 1.48 -4.45
CA CYS A 43 -4.23 1.59 -3.00
C CYS A 43 -5.07 2.78 -2.52
N ILE A 44 -6.00 2.52 -1.61
CA ILE A 44 -6.79 3.57 -0.97
C ILE A 44 -6.37 3.65 0.49
N SER A 45 -5.76 4.77 0.85
CA SER A 45 -5.18 5.00 2.17
C SER A 45 -6.12 5.76 3.10
N ALA A 46 -6.01 5.47 4.39
CA ALA A 46 -6.75 6.17 5.45
C ALA A 46 -5.92 7.27 6.12
N THR A 47 -4.61 7.26 5.99
CA THR A 47 -3.69 8.21 6.61
C THR A 47 -2.67 8.69 5.59
N GLU A 48 -2.53 10.00 5.48
CA GLU A 48 -1.64 10.68 4.53
C GLU A 48 -0.99 11.90 5.20
N ASN A 49 0.20 12.27 4.76
CA ASN A 49 0.90 13.45 5.26
C ASN A 49 0.97 14.61 4.24
N TRP A 50 0.53 14.40 3.00
CA TRP A 50 0.46 15.43 1.95
C TRP A 50 -0.94 16.05 1.82
N THR A 51 -1.93 15.49 2.50
CA THR A 51 -3.27 16.07 2.68
C THR A 51 -3.60 16.09 4.17
N GLN A 52 -4.37 17.07 4.62
CA GLN A 52 -4.72 17.23 6.03
C GLN A 52 -5.44 16.00 6.61
N GLN A 53 -6.11 15.22 5.75
CA GLN A 53 -6.96 14.16 6.22
C GLN A 53 -7.16 13.05 5.17
N GLY A 54 -6.64 11.86 5.44
CA GLY A 54 -6.83 10.68 4.59
C GLY A 54 -8.18 9.98 4.84
N THR A 55 -8.59 9.87 6.10
CA THR A 55 -9.91 9.37 6.50
C THR A 55 -10.98 10.45 6.30
N PRO A 56 -12.17 10.15 5.72
CA PRO A 56 -13.24 11.13 5.54
C PRO A 56 -13.72 11.78 6.84
N GLN A 57 -14.08 13.06 6.80
CA GLN A 57 -14.51 13.82 7.98
C GLN A 57 -15.73 13.20 8.66
N TRP A 58 -16.68 12.68 7.88
CA TRP A 58 -17.88 12.05 8.43
C TRP A 58 -17.59 10.87 9.38
N VAL A 59 -16.44 10.19 9.22
CA VAL A 59 -16.01 9.08 10.12
C VAL A 59 -15.69 9.64 11.50
N PHE A 60 -15.01 10.79 11.57
CA PHE A 60 -14.73 11.48 12.83
C PHE A 60 -15.97 12.10 13.44
N ASP A 61 -16.85 12.65 12.62
CA ASP A 61 -18.14 13.22 13.06
C ASP A 61 -19.06 12.15 13.67
N GLU A 62 -18.94 10.88 13.23
CA GLU A 62 -19.61 9.72 13.84
C GLU A 62 -18.91 9.25 15.14
N GLY A 63 -17.81 9.89 15.54
CA GLY A 63 -17.15 9.65 16.83
C GLY A 63 -15.93 8.73 16.77
N ALA A 64 -15.36 8.46 15.60
CA ALA A 64 -14.10 7.73 15.51
C ALA A 64 -12.97 8.51 16.21
N LYS A 65 -12.20 7.81 17.03
CA LYS A 65 -11.04 8.38 17.71
C LYS A 65 -9.87 8.53 16.77
N TYR A 66 -8.99 9.48 17.07
CA TYR A 66 -7.79 9.74 16.29
C TYR A 66 -6.65 10.26 17.15
N TYR A 67 -5.45 10.21 16.61
CA TYR A 67 -4.24 10.86 17.09
C TYR A 67 -3.92 12.02 16.14
N GLU A 68 -3.43 13.13 16.68
CA GLU A 68 -3.16 14.33 15.87
C GLU A 68 -1.77 14.87 16.17
N ALA A 69 -1.07 15.27 15.10
CA ALA A 69 0.17 16.04 15.18
C ALA A 69 0.29 16.91 13.93
N ASP A 70 0.76 18.14 14.10
CA ASP A 70 1.03 19.11 13.03
C ASP A 70 -0.14 19.30 12.04
N GLY A 71 -1.38 19.20 12.54
CA GLY A 71 -2.60 19.36 11.75
C GLY A 71 -2.98 18.12 10.91
N TYR A 72 -2.28 17.01 11.05
CA TYR A 72 -2.61 15.73 10.43
C TYR A 72 -3.29 14.81 11.45
N LYS A 73 -4.28 14.04 10.96
CA LYS A 73 -5.01 13.06 11.77
C LYS A 73 -4.69 11.65 11.34
N GLU A 74 -4.26 10.83 12.28
CA GLU A 74 -4.15 9.39 12.15
C GLU A 74 -5.25 8.75 13.01
N VAL A 75 -6.15 7.99 12.38
CA VAL A 75 -7.28 7.36 13.05
C VAL A 75 -6.81 6.29 14.07
N ASP A 76 -7.58 6.08 15.12
CA ASP A 76 -7.40 4.91 15.98
C ASP A 76 -7.92 3.65 15.25
N TYR A 77 -7.00 2.81 14.77
CA TYR A 77 -7.33 1.61 13.97
C TYR A 77 -8.11 0.54 14.73
N ASP A 78 -8.15 0.60 16.07
CA ASP A 78 -8.98 -0.28 16.90
C ASP A 78 -10.36 0.31 17.19
N ASP A 79 -10.61 1.55 16.79
CA ASP A 79 -11.90 2.19 17.02
C ASP A 79 -13.03 1.47 16.27
N PRO A 80 -14.15 1.12 16.94
CA PRO A 80 -15.25 0.38 16.31
C PRO A 80 -15.98 1.19 15.23
N VAL A 81 -16.06 2.52 15.34
CA VAL A 81 -16.68 3.38 14.32
C VAL A 81 -15.83 3.34 13.06
N TYR A 82 -14.50 3.54 13.21
CA TYR A 82 -13.58 3.45 12.09
C TYR A 82 -13.67 2.09 11.37
N ARG A 83 -13.59 0.98 12.11
CA ARG A 83 -13.64 -0.36 11.51
C ARG A 83 -14.95 -0.64 10.76
N LYS A 84 -16.08 -0.16 11.29
CA LYS A 84 -17.39 -0.26 10.61
C LYS A 84 -17.41 0.59 9.34
N ALA A 85 -16.82 1.77 9.37
CA ALA A 85 -16.72 2.64 8.20
C ALA A 85 -15.82 2.03 7.12
N VAL A 86 -14.67 1.43 7.49
CA VAL A 86 -13.80 0.70 6.56
C VAL A 86 -14.52 -0.51 5.95
N ASP A 87 -15.25 -1.31 6.75
CA ASP A 87 -16.03 -2.45 6.22
C ASP A 87 -17.07 -1.98 5.20
N HIS A 88 -17.74 -0.86 5.48
CA HIS A 88 -18.68 -0.23 4.56
C HIS A 88 -17.99 0.20 3.26
N PHE A 89 -16.90 0.95 3.35
CA PHE A 89 -16.17 1.43 2.17
C PHE A 89 -15.62 0.28 1.32
N VAL A 90 -14.92 -0.68 1.94
CA VAL A 90 -14.31 -1.82 1.23
C VAL A 90 -15.37 -2.69 0.55
N LYS A 91 -16.56 -2.82 1.13
CA LYS A 91 -17.70 -3.49 0.48
C LYS A 91 -18.07 -2.81 -0.85
N HIS A 92 -18.15 -1.48 -0.89
CA HIS A 92 -18.50 -0.74 -2.11
C HIS A 92 -17.34 -0.74 -3.12
N LEU A 93 -16.10 -0.65 -2.64
CA LEU A 93 -14.91 -0.77 -3.48
C LEU A 93 -14.86 -2.15 -4.17
N ALA A 94 -15.11 -3.22 -3.43
CA ALA A 94 -15.14 -4.58 -3.98
C ALA A 94 -16.31 -4.77 -4.95
N ALA A 95 -17.52 -4.28 -4.62
CA ALA A 95 -18.67 -4.36 -5.51
C ALA A 95 -18.40 -3.70 -6.88
N ARG A 96 -17.47 -2.71 -6.93
CA ARG A 96 -17.11 -2.02 -8.17
C ARG A 96 -15.98 -2.67 -8.92
N TYR A 97 -14.95 -3.15 -8.23
CA TYR A 97 -13.68 -3.54 -8.86
C TYR A 97 -13.30 -5.01 -8.72
N ASP A 98 -13.91 -5.79 -7.81
CA ASP A 98 -13.56 -7.19 -7.64
C ASP A 98 -13.91 -8.03 -8.88
N GLY A 99 -12.96 -8.82 -9.34
CA GLY A 99 -13.12 -9.65 -10.53
C GLY A 99 -13.02 -8.91 -11.88
N ASN A 100 -12.75 -7.61 -11.87
CA ASN A 100 -12.50 -6.87 -13.11
C ASN A 100 -11.15 -7.28 -13.71
N PRO A 101 -11.07 -7.85 -14.93
CA PRO A 101 -9.82 -8.32 -15.51
C PRO A 101 -8.82 -7.21 -15.85
N ARG A 102 -9.25 -5.95 -15.75
CA ARG A 102 -8.37 -4.78 -15.90
C ARG A 102 -7.74 -4.34 -14.58
N MET A 103 -8.16 -4.93 -13.45
CA MET A 103 -7.54 -4.70 -12.15
C MET A 103 -6.44 -5.75 -11.92
N ALA A 104 -5.19 -5.31 -11.84
CA ALA A 104 -4.06 -6.19 -11.59
C ALA A 104 -4.06 -6.69 -10.13
N TYR A 105 -4.20 -5.75 -9.20
CA TYR A 105 -4.28 -6.04 -7.77
C TYR A 105 -4.86 -4.85 -6.98
N ILE A 106 -5.26 -5.12 -5.74
CA ILE A 106 -5.68 -4.11 -4.75
C ILE A 106 -4.78 -4.20 -3.52
N ALA A 107 -4.14 -3.11 -3.14
CA ALA A 107 -3.38 -3.04 -1.91
C ALA A 107 -4.28 -2.77 -0.70
N ILE A 108 -3.99 -3.42 0.42
CA ILE A 108 -4.70 -3.21 1.69
C ILE A 108 -4.17 -1.92 2.32
N GLY A 109 -4.92 -0.81 2.15
CA GLY A 109 -4.44 0.54 2.43
C GLY A 109 -5.02 1.21 3.69
N HIS A 110 -5.88 0.55 4.48
CA HIS A 110 -6.58 1.18 5.60
C HIS A 110 -5.87 0.99 6.96
N PHE A 111 -4.56 0.77 6.95
CA PHE A 111 -3.74 0.77 8.15
C PHE A 111 -2.36 1.38 7.84
N GLY A 112 -1.96 2.35 8.66
CA GLY A 112 -0.68 3.02 8.57
C GLY A 112 -0.64 4.20 7.59
N MET A 113 0.46 4.92 7.62
CA MET A 113 0.76 6.02 6.70
C MET A 113 0.77 5.49 5.26
N TRP A 114 0.17 6.21 4.34
CA TRP A 114 0.03 5.84 2.92
C TRP A 114 -0.61 4.49 2.66
N GLY A 115 -1.14 3.84 3.71
CA GLY A 115 -1.65 2.47 3.64
C GLY A 115 -0.58 1.39 3.70
N GLU A 116 0.64 1.74 4.10
CA GLU A 116 1.80 0.86 4.05
C GLU A 116 2.08 0.10 5.36
N GLY A 117 1.33 0.36 6.43
CA GLY A 117 1.45 -0.46 7.65
C GLY A 117 2.31 0.14 8.76
N HIS A 118 3.11 1.17 8.48
CA HIS A 118 3.83 1.92 9.50
C HIS A 118 3.02 3.14 9.98
N THR A 119 3.33 3.66 11.17
CA THR A 119 2.60 4.79 11.77
C THR A 119 3.56 5.89 12.16
N GLU A 120 3.19 7.15 11.88
CA GLU A 120 4.06 8.31 12.13
C GLU A 120 3.55 9.23 13.23
N ILE A 121 2.32 9.07 13.67
CA ILE A 121 1.71 9.89 14.73
C ILE A 121 1.44 9.05 15.97
N SER A 122 0.61 8.03 15.82
CA SER A 122 0.13 7.25 16.96
C SER A 122 1.24 6.51 17.71
N THR A 123 2.21 5.92 17.01
CA THR A 123 3.32 5.22 17.65
C THR A 123 4.45 6.14 18.09
N PRO A 124 5.09 6.94 17.21
CA PRO A 124 6.25 7.71 17.63
C PRO A 124 5.91 8.87 18.56
N ILE A 125 4.75 9.50 18.41
CA ILE A 125 4.38 10.69 19.19
C ILE A 125 3.55 10.32 20.43
N HIS A 126 2.57 9.41 20.28
CA HIS A 126 1.65 9.03 21.34
C HIS A 126 1.97 7.69 22.03
N GLY A 127 3.03 7.00 21.59
CA GLY A 127 3.46 5.72 22.19
C GLY A 127 2.48 4.57 22.01
N LYS A 128 1.53 4.69 21.07
CA LYS A 128 0.56 3.63 20.78
C LYS A 128 1.25 2.46 20.08
N LYS A 129 1.02 1.26 20.58
CA LYS A 129 1.49 0.02 19.94
C LYS A 129 0.34 -0.68 19.25
N TRP A 130 0.53 -0.97 17.98
CA TRP A 130 -0.44 -1.70 17.16
C TRP A 130 0.01 -3.15 16.99
N GLY A 131 -0.73 -4.05 17.60
CA GLY A 131 -0.44 -5.49 17.52
C GLY A 131 -1.05 -6.15 16.27
N ASP A 132 -0.63 -7.37 16.00
CA ASP A 132 -1.13 -8.21 14.89
C ASP A 132 -2.65 -8.32 14.86
N LYS A 133 -3.32 -8.30 16.01
CA LYS A 133 -4.78 -8.38 16.09
C LYS A 133 -5.46 -7.23 15.36
N THR A 134 -4.93 -6.02 15.46
CA THR A 134 -5.43 -4.83 14.74
C THR A 134 -5.23 -4.99 13.25
N LYS A 135 -4.02 -5.35 12.84
CA LYS A 135 -3.64 -5.54 11.44
C LYS A 135 -4.47 -6.65 10.77
N LYS A 136 -4.63 -7.79 11.44
CA LYS A 136 -5.47 -8.91 10.97
C LYS A 136 -6.93 -8.51 10.74
N ARG A 137 -7.50 -7.67 11.60
CA ARG A 137 -8.88 -7.18 11.40
C ARG A 137 -9.05 -6.38 10.11
N ILE A 138 -8.07 -5.55 9.75
CA ILE A 138 -8.12 -4.82 8.49
C ILE A 138 -7.96 -5.78 7.30
N ILE A 139 -7.04 -6.72 7.37
CA ILE A 139 -6.87 -7.79 6.37
C ILE A 139 -8.18 -8.56 6.16
N ASP A 140 -8.84 -8.96 7.26
CA ASP A 140 -10.10 -9.72 7.24
C ASP A 140 -11.23 -8.95 6.57
N ILE A 141 -11.31 -7.61 6.77
CA ILE A 141 -12.29 -6.77 6.09
C ILE A 141 -12.11 -6.84 4.57
N TYR A 142 -10.89 -6.69 4.08
CA TYR A 142 -10.62 -6.80 2.64
C TYR A 142 -10.93 -8.20 2.13
N ARG A 143 -10.46 -9.25 2.80
CA ARG A 143 -10.69 -10.64 2.39
C ARG A 143 -12.16 -11.05 2.44
N LYS A 144 -12.95 -10.44 3.31
CA LYS A 144 -14.40 -10.62 3.37
C LYS A 144 -15.09 -10.19 2.08
N HIS A 145 -14.64 -9.11 1.45
CA HIS A 145 -15.31 -8.49 0.30
C HIS A 145 -14.67 -8.82 -1.04
N PHE A 146 -13.34 -8.86 -1.14
CA PHE A 146 -12.63 -9.24 -2.35
C PHE A 146 -12.47 -10.76 -2.45
N LYS A 147 -12.97 -11.35 -3.54
CA LYS A 147 -12.97 -12.79 -3.78
C LYS A 147 -12.15 -13.23 -4.97
N HIS A 148 -11.98 -12.34 -5.96
CA HIS A 148 -11.42 -12.66 -7.27
C HIS A 148 -10.15 -11.87 -7.57
N THR A 149 -10.12 -10.58 -7.26
CA THR A 149 -8.95 -9.72 -7.51
C THR A 149 -7.85 -10.00 -6.50
N GLN A 150 -6.61 -10.10 -6.95
CA GLN A 150 -5.45 -10.30 -6.07
C GLN A 150 -5.33 -9.14 -5.07
N LEU A 151 -5.26 -9.48 -3.80
CA LEU A 151 -4.91 -8.55 -2.74
C LEU A 151 -3.41 -8.60 -2.46
N ILE A 152 -2.82 -7.46 -2.14
CA ILE A 152 -1.43 -7.36 -1.69
C ILE A 152 -1.34 -6.63 -0.35
N LEU A 153 -0.33 -6.98 0.44
CA LEU A 153 -0.03 -6.39 1.74
C LEU A 153 1.41 -5.88 1.74
N SER A 154 1.61 -4.65 2.24
CA SER A 154 2.94 -4.10 2.44
C SER A 154 3.74 -4.90 3.47
N ASP A 155 5.04 -5.03 3.24
CA ASP A 155 6.00 -5.62 4.16
C ASP A 155 6.11 -4.86 5.49
N ASP A 156 5.88 -3.55 5.48
CA ASP A 156 5.86 -2.69 6.67
C ASP A 156 4.81 -3.07 7.70
N TYR A 157 3.80 -3.87 7.32
CA TYR A 157 2.89 -4.47 8.29
C TYR A 157 3.62 -5.39 9.29
N ALA A 158 4.76 -5.97 8.92
CA ALA A 158 5.59 -6.74 9.85
C ALA A 158 6.24 -5.84 10.93
N GLY A 159 6.52 -4.57 10.59
CA GLY A 159 7.28 -3.65 11.43
C GLY A 159 8.77 -3.66 11.08
N HIS A 160 9.46 -2.57 11.38
CA HIS A 160 10.84 -2.35 10.95
C HIS A 160 11.84 -3.44 11.40
N ASP A 161 11.67 -3.93 12.63
CA ASP A 161 12.61 -4.87 13.23
C ASP A 161 12.19 -6.33 13.02
N ASP A 162 11.00 -6.57 12.46
CA ASP A 162 10.38 -7.90 12.33
C ASP A 162 10.24 -8.35 10.86
N ARG A 163 10.98 -7.73 9.95
CA ARG A 163 11.02 -8.11 8.53
C ARG A 163 11.93 -9.32 8.34
N VAL A 164 11.35 -10.47 8.52
CA VAL A 164 12.00 -11.77 8.37
C VAL A 164 11.19 -12.65 7.44
N ALA A 165 11.79 -13.73 6.93
CA ALA A 165 11.16 -14.66 6.00
C ALA A 165 9.73 -15.09 6.42
N HIS A 166 9.50 -15.24 7.72
CA HIS A 166 8.24 -15.70 8.32
C HIS A 166 7.78 -14.78 9.46
N ALA A 167 7.38 -13.56 9.14
CA ALA A 167 6.75 -12.69 10.12
C ALA A 167 5.29 -13.09 10.34
N PRO A 168 4.76 -13.04 11.58
CA PRO A 168 3.41 -13.54 11.89
C PRO A 168 2.29 -12.91 11.06
N ILE A 169 2.44 -11.63 10.66
CA ILE A 169 1.42 -10.91 9.89
C ILE A 169 1.48 -11.24 8.39
N THR A 170 2.69 -11.37 7.83
CA THR A 170 2.87 -11.76 6.42
C THR A 170 2.50 -13.22 6.20
N ASP A 171 2.83 -14.11 7.15
CA ASP A 171 2.37 -15.49 7.15
C ASP A 171 0.84 -15.60 7.24
N TYR A 172 0.21 -14.70 8.01
CA TYR A 172 -1.25 -14.63 8.05
C TYR A 172 -1.82 -14.22 6.69
N ALA A 173 -1.28 -13.18 6.07
CA ALA A 173 -1.68 -12.72 4.75
C ALA A 173 -1.52 -13.83 3.69
N PHE A 174 -0.38 -14.51 3.67
CA PHE A 174 -0.12 -15.64 2.79
C PHE A 174 -1.22 -16.72 2.88
N ARG A 175 -1.57 -17.15 4.10
CA ARG A 175 -2.64 -18.14 4.32
C ARG A 175 -4.02 -17.66 3.88
N GLN A 176 -4.23 -16.36 3.74
CA GLN A 176 -5.46 -15.77 3.19
C GLN A 176 -5.41 -15.58 1.67
N GLY A 177 -4.33 -15.98 0.98
CA GLY A 177 -4.14 -15.76 -0.45
C GLY A 177 -3.84 -14.31 -0.80
N ILE A 178 -3.25 -13.56 0.13
CA ILE A 178 -2.84 -12.16 -0.03
C ILE A 178 -1.34 -12.15 -0.21
N SER A 179 -0.87 -11.52 -1.30
CA SER A 179 0.53 -11.50 -1.64
C SER A 179 1.30 -10.34 -1.02
N LEU A 180 2.61 -10.32 -1.24
CA LEU A 180 3.55 -9.35 -0.69
C LEU A 180 3.72 -8.17 -1.64
N TRP A 181 3.79 -7.00 -1.05
CA TRP A 181 4.30 -5.77 -1.63
C TRP A 181 5.43 -5.26 -0.74
N ASP A 182 6.68 -5.34 -1.20
CA ASP A 182 7.78 -4.63 -0.57
C ASP A 182 7.72 -3.18 -1.06
N CYS A 183 7.40 -2.27 -0.16
CA CYS A 183 7.01 -0.90 -0.53
C CYS A 183 8.18 0.07 -0.62
N SER A 184 9.39 -0.30 -0.24
CA SER A 184 10.59 0.48 -0.58
C SER A 184 11.93 -0.22 -0.33
N ILE A 185 12.59 -0.65 -1.39
CA ILE A 185 14.03 -0.93 -1.37
C ILE A 185 14.83 0.33 -1.69
N LEU A 186 16.12 0.32 -1.46
CA LEU A 186 17.06 1.44 -1.73
C LEU A 186 16.77 2.72 -0.92
N VAL A 187 16.17 2.58 0.28
CA VAL A 187 15.86 3.71 1.17
C VAL A 187 17.11 4.22 1.86
N GLN A 188 18.02 3.33 2.26
CA GLN A 188 19.24 3.63 2.97
C GLN A 188 20.46 3.11 2.18
N PRO A 189 21.63 3.75 2.25
CA PRO A 189 22.84 3.22 1.64
C PRO A 189 23.29 1.92 2.30
N HIS A 190 24.08 1.13 1.56
CA HIS A 190 24.70 -0.08 2.11
C HIS A 190 25.31 0.16 3.52
N PRO A 191 25.14 -0.76 4.48
CA PRO A 191 24.51 -2.09 4.39
C PRO A 191 22.99 -2.10 4.69
N ARG A 192 22.35 -0.96 4.88
CA ARG A 192 20.93 -0.85 5.26
C ARG A 192 20.05 -0.48 4.07
N HIS A 193 20.06 -1.30 3.02
CA HIS A 193 19.25 -1.03 1.83
C HIS A 193 17.74 -1.25 2.01
N TRP A 194 17.30 -1.70 3.18
CA TRP A 194 15.94 -2.18 3.42
C TRP A 194 15.53 -3.26 2.42
N TYR A 195 16.39 -4.24 2.29
CA TYR A 195 16.28 -5.30 1.31
C TYR A 195 15.95 -6.61 2.02
N HIS A 196 14.75 -7.12 1.81
CA HIS A 196 14.20 -8.27 2.53
C HIS A 196 13.65 -9.34 1.59
N ALA A 197 14.44 -9.72 0.58
CA ALA A 197 14.02 -10.69 -0.44
C ALA A 197 13.59 -12.05 0.14
N GLU A 198 14.07 -12.40 1.32
CA GLU A 198 13.66 -13.61 2.03
C GLU A 198 12.17 -13.63 2.37
N MET A 199 11.53 -12.48 2.55
CA MET A 199 10.08 -12.40 2.77
C MET A 199 9.28 -12.83 1.53
N ALA A 200 9.80 -12.58 0.35
CA ALA A 200 9.13 -12.91 -0.91
C ALA A 200 9.11 -14.42 -1.21
N GLN A 201 10.02 -15.20 -0.60
CA GLN A 201 10.26 -16.59 -0.98
C GLN A 201 9.05 -17.52 -0.79
N GLN A 202 8.19 -17.24 0.19
CA GLN A 202 6.97 -18.02 0.36
C GLN A 202 5.85 -17.62 -0.62
N PHE A 203 5.89 -16.40 -1.20
CA PHE A 203 4.78 -15.86 -2.02
C PHE A 203 4.95 -16.18 -3.50
N TRP A 204 6.12 -15.92 -4.08
CA TRP A 204 6.32 -15.98 -5.52
C TRP A 204 5.97 -17.33 -6.19
N PRO A 205 6.05 -18.50 -5.54
CA PRO A 205 5.68 -19.74 -6.20
C PRO A 205 4.20 -19.85 -6.56
N THR A 206 3.34 -19.05 -5.90
CA THR A 206 1.87 -19.16 -6.06
C THR A 206 1.15 -17.84 -6.28
N MET A 207 1.80 -16.71 -5.99
CA MET A 207 1.20 -15.38 -6.05
C MET A 207 2.20 -14.36 -6.62
N PRO A 208 1.71 -13.30 -7.30
CA PRO A 208 2.60 -12.25 -7.80
C PRO A 208 3.20 -11.44 -6.66
N VAL A 209 4.50 -11.19 -6.68
CA VAL A 209 5.19 -10.28 -5.75
C VAL A 209 5.31 -8.90 -6.40
N VAL A 210 4.99 -7.87 -5.63
CA VAL A 210 5.16 -6.47 -6.03
C VAL A 210 6.36 -5.91 -5.31
N LEU A 211 7.28 -5.30 -6.05
CA LEU A 211 8.47 -4.65 -5.54
C LEU A 211 8.44 -3.17 -5.92
N GLU A 212 8.74 -2.30 -4.99
CA GLU A 212 8.83 -0.85 -5.20
C GLU A 212 10.17 -0.33 -4.70
N HIS A 213 10.82 0.54 -5.47
CA HIS A 213 11.98 1.26 -4.96
C HIS A 213 11.56 2.56 -4.29
N GLU A 214 12.37 3.04 -3.37
CA GLU A 214 12.23 4.37 -2.76
C GLU A 214 12.13 5.47 -3.83
N HIS A 215 11.51 6.58 -3.47
CA HIS A 215 11.45 7.76 -4.32
C HIS A 215 12.83 8.10 -4.87
N TYR A 216 13.02 8.03 -6.20
CA TYR A 216 14.32 8.10 -6.87
C TYR A 216 15.21 9.24 -6.39
N GLN A 217 14.67 10.47 -6.36
CA GLN A 217 15.45 11.65 -5.92
C GLN A 217 15.84 11.55 -4.44
N GLY A 218 14.98 10.98 -3.60
CA GLY A 218 15.28 10.72 -2.20
C GLY A 218 16.39 9.70 -2.03
N SER A 219 16.33 8.60 -2.75
CA SER A 219 17.33 7.55 -2.77
C SER A 219 18.70 8.08 -3.25
N VAL A 220 18.74 8.79 -4.38
CA VAL A 220 19.96 9.44 -4.91
C VAL A 220 20.51 10.44 -3.90
N GLY A 221 19.67 11.31 -3.34
CA GLY A 221 20.08 12.32 -2.36
C GLY A 221 20.69 11.76 -1.07
N ARG A 222 20.31 10.53 -0.70
CA ARG A 222 20.90 9.80 0.45
C ARG A 222 22.08 8.92 0.06
N GLY A 223 22.46 8.86 -1.23
CA GLY A 223 23.51 7.95 -1.71
C GLY A 223 23.11 6.47 -1.63
N ALA A 224 21.82 6.19 -1.67
CA ALA A 224 21.26 4.84 -1.55
C ALA A 224 20.96 4.19 -2.90
N TRP A 225 20.86 5.00 -3.98
CA TRP A 225 20.54 4.48 -5.31
C TRP A 225 21.65 3.58 -5.84
N ASP A 226 21.29 2.35 -6.14
CA ASP A 226 22.19 1.32 -6.65
C ASP A 226 21.47 0.58 -7.80
N LYS A 227 21.96 0.81 -9.03
CA LYS A 227 21.37 0.23 -10.25
C LYS A 227 21.53 -1.28 -10.32
N GLU A 228 22.66 -1.79 -9.88
CA GLU A 228 22.98 -3.22 -9.93
C GLU A 228 22.09 -3.96 -8.93
N LEU A 229 21.95 -3.41 -7.73
CA LEU A 229 21.05 -3.95 -6.73
C LEU A 229 19.58 -3.86 -7.16
N LEU A 230 19.18 -2.80 -7.85
CA LEU A 230 17.82 -2.68 -8.41
C LEU A 230 17.50 -3.82 -9.38
N LEU A 231 18.42 -4.12 -10.30
CA LEU A 231 18.24 -5.23 -11.24
C LEU A 231 18.27 -6.58 -10.53
N GLN A 232 19.22 -6.78 -9.62
CA GLN A 232 19.33 -8.00 -8.84
C GLN A 232 18.07 -8.24 -8.00
N SER A 233 17.44 -7.17 -7.47
CA SER A 233 16.24 -7.30 -6.65
C SER A 233 15.07 -7.94 -7.41
N ILE A 234 14.95 -7.70 -8.69
CA ILE A 234 13.88 -8.30 -9.51
C ILE A 234 14.00 -9.83 -9.50
N GLU A 235 15.24 -10.33 -9.59
CA GLU A 235 15.52 -11.78 -9.53
C GLU A 235 15.36 -12.33 -8.11
N ASP A 236 15.94 -11.67 -7.11
CA ASP A 236 15.95 -12.14 -5.72
C ASP A 236 14.54 -12.18 -5.11
N TYR A 237 13.69 -11.20 -5.42
CA TYR A 237 12.29 -11.18 -5.00
C TYR A 237 11.37 -12.01 -5.90
N HIS A 238 11.85 -12.53 -7.03
CA HIS A 238 11.00 -13.09 -8.08
C HIS A 238 9.84 -12.14 -8.43
N ALA A 239 10.14 -10.85 -8.57
CA ALA A 239 9.15 -9.82 -8.69
C ALA A 239 8.31 -9.96 -9.97
N SER A 240 7.00 -10.03 -9.82
CA SER A 240 6.04 -10.01 -10.93
C SER A 240 5.76 -8.60 -11.41
N TYR A 241 5.89 -7.64 -10.52
CA TYR A 241 5.72 -6.22 -10.78
C TYR A 241 6.84 -5.44 -10.10
N MET A 242 7.51 -4.57 -10.87
CA MET A 242 8.43 -3.57 -10.34
C MET A 242 7.81 -2.18 -10.50
N SER A 243 7.55 -1.51 -9.39
CA SER A 243 7.00 -0.16 -9.38
C SER A 243 8.11 0.88 -9.53
N ILE A 244 7.96 1.76 -10.51
CA ILE A 244 8.80 2.95 -10.65
C ILE A 244 8.15 4.08 -9.87
N HIS A 245 8.64 4.30 -8.64
CA HIS A 245 8.13 5.35 -7.77
C HIS A 245 8.87 6.65 -8.02
N CYS A 246 8.22 7.60 -8.56
CA CYS A 246 8.43 9.03 -8.76
C CYS A 246 8.28 9.46 -10.23
N TRP A 247 8.91 10.58 -10.63
CA TRP A 247 8.82 11.10 -12.00
C TRP A 247 9.54 10.16 -12.99
N PRO A 248 8.82 9.36 -13.79
CA PRO A 248 9.44 8.34 -14.64
C PRO A 248 10.50 8.90 -15.59
N ARG A 249 10.35 10.17 -16.01
CA ARG A 249 11.33 10.82 -16.89
C ARG A 249 12.71 10.95 -16.26
N LEU A 250 12.79 11.27 -14.95
CA LEU A 250 14.08 11.38 -14.27
C LEU A 250 14.75 10.03 -14.16
N VAL A 251 14.03 9.04 -13.63
CA VAL A 251 14.55 7.67 -13.51
C VAL A 251 15.02 7.15 -14.87
N LEU A 252 14.17 7.22 -15.89
CA LEU A 252 14.46 6.69 -17.22
C LEU A 252 15.56 7.46 -17.96
N ASN A 253 15.67 8.78 -17.76
CA ASN A 253 16.73 9.56 -18.44
C ASN A 253 18.11 9.32 -17.82
N GLU A 254 18.18 9.18 -16.51
CA GLU A 254 19.45 8.99 -15.80
C GLU A 254 19.89 7.51 -15.72
N ASN A 255 18.99 6.57 -16.03
CA ASN A 255 19.24 5.13 -15.98
C ASN A 255 18.84 4.42 -17.29
N ARG A 256 19.25 4.98 -18.44
CA ARG A 256 18.92 4.40 -19.77
C ARG A 256 19.65 3.10 -20.08
N ASP A 257 20.65 2.80 -19.31
CA ASP A 257 21.54 1.65 -19.41
C ASP A 257 21.06 0.45 -18.55
N VAL A 258 19.93 0.61 -17.89
CA VAL A 258 19.32 -0.41 -16.99
C VAL A 258 17.98 -0.93 -17.50
#